data_bd83ab9fa6b6ae1eab49d68c55c91286
#
_entry.id   bd83ab9fa6b6ae1eab49d68c55c91286
#
_cell.length_a   1.000
_cell.length_b   1.000
_cell.length_c   1.000
_cell.angle_alpha   90.00
_cell.angle_beta   90.00
_cell.angle_gamma   90.00
#
_symmetry.space_group_name_H-M   'P 1'
#
loop_
_entity.id
_entity.type
_entity.pdbx_description
1 polymer ?
#
loop_
_entity_poly.entity_id
_entity_poly.type
_entity_poly.pdbx_seq_one_letter_code
_entity_poly.pdbx_strand_id
1 'polypeptide(L)'
;MGNQTLRSLLALALLALMTALPFPVIALDTSKGVGLQDRALFQERVDYTLTNQSGGDFHGQNLFNTSFAGATGKGADFSDANLQGTIFTQAEFSEANFHGADLSDALMDRADFSKTDLRDALLIGVIASGSSFAGADIEGADFTNALLDREDQRRLCQ
;
A
#
# COMPACT_ATOMS: atom_id res chain seq x y z
N MET A 1 13.98 -54.29 58.46
CA MET A 1 14.53 -52.98 58.03
C MET A 1 15.10 -53.16 56.63
N GLY A 2 14.28 -53.23 55.58
CA GLY A 2 14.80 -53.50 54.24
C GLY A 2 13.95 -53.02 53.04
N ASN A 3 12.76 -52.43 53.30
CA ASN A 3 11.88 -52.13 52.19
C ASN A 3 11.65 -50.58 51.91
N GLN A 4 12.19 -49.72 52.73
CA GLN A 4 12.00 -48.27 52.54
C GLN A 4 13.03 -47.66 51.55
N THR A 5 14.27 -48.20 51.57
CA THR A 5 15.33 -47.68 50.68
C THR A 5 15.19 -48.09 49.22
N LEU A 6 14.59 -49.29 48.99
CA LEU A 6 14.36 -49.75 47.61
C LEU A 6 13.24 -48.98 46.89
N ARG A 7 12.22 -48.56 47.64
CA ARG A 7 11.11 -47.75 47.10
C ARG A 7 11.55 -46.32 46.77
N SER A 8 12.50 -45.78 47.55
CA SER A 8 13.01 -44.42 47.28
C SER A 8 13.92 -44.40 46.04
N LEU A 9 14.71 -45.44 45.80
CA LEU A 9 15.55 -45.54 44.62
C LEU A 9 14.75 -45.76 43.32
N LEU A 10 13.64 -46.53 43.39
CA LEU A 10 12.74 -46.73 42.25
C LEU A 10 11.98 -45.45 41.91
N ALA A 11 11.59 -44.69 42.90
CA ALA A 11 10.89 -43.39 42.65
C ALA A 11 11.82 -42.34 42.02
N LEU A 12 13.09 -42.28 42.44
CA LEU A 12 14.10 -41.39 41.85
C LEU A 12 14.49 -41.81 40.43
N ALA A 13 14.56 -43.12 40.14
CA ALA A 13 14.85 -43.63 38.80
C ALA A 13 13.68 -43.33 37.82
N LEU A 14 12.43 -43.40 38.27
CA LEU A 14 11.27 -43.04 37.45
C LEU A 14 11.18 -41.53 37.20
N LEU A 15 11.58 -40.67 38.14
CA LEU A 15 11.62 -39.23 37.95
C LEU A 15 12.72 -38.81 36.98
N ALA A 16 13.87 -39.51 36.98
CA ALA A 16 14.96 -39.24 36.03
C ALA A 16 14.65 -39.70 34.61
N LEU A 17 13.76 -40.69 34.44
CA LEU A 17 13.37 -41.18 33.11
C LEU A 17 12.35 -40.26 32.42
N MET A 18 11.61 -39.44 33.17
CA MET A 18 10.65 -38.47 32.61
C MET A 18 11.32 -37.19 32.10
N THR A 19 12.57 -36.92 32.43
CA THR A 19 13.28 -35.70 31.97
C THR A 19 14.11 -35.92 30.71
N ALA A 20 14.18 -37.14 30.18
CA ALA A 20 15.02 -37.48 29.03
C ALA A 20 14.24 -37.83 27.74
N LEU A 21 12.94 -37.66 27.70
CA LEU A 21 12.25 -37.73 26.46
C LEU A 21 12.35 -36.36 25.79
N PRO A 22 13.01 -36.23 24.61
CA PRO A 22 12.88 -35.05 23.81
C PRO A 22 11.42 -35.03 23.34
N PHE A 23 10.59 -34.21 24.00
CA PHE A 23 9.35 -33.83 23.34
C PHE A 23 9.77 -33.26 21.99
N PRO A 24 9.25 -33.78 20.86
CA PRO A 24 9.44 -33.07 19.63
C PRO A 24 8.80 -31.70 19.87
N VAL A 25 9.64 -30.69 20.09
CA VAL A 25 9.24 -29.35 19.84
C VAL A 25 8.88 -29.38 18.37
N ILE A 26 7.60 -29.57 18.08
CA ILE A 26 7.06 -29.23 16.77
C ILE A 26 7.28 -27.72 16.73
N ALA A 27 8.48 -27.34 16.31
CA ALA A 27 8.66 -26.00 15.79
C ALA A 27 7.58 -25.89 14.71
N LEU A 28 6.51 -25.16 15.01
CA LEU A 28 5.63 -24.70 13.98
C LEU A 28 6.54 -23.93 13.03
N ASP A 29 6.97 -24.64 11.99
CA ASP A 29 7.65 -23.98 10.87
C ASP A 29 6.61 -23.08 10.20
N THR A 30 6.49 -21.88 10.73
CA THR A 30 5.66 -20.83 10.16
C THR A 30 6.22 -20.36 8.81
N SER A 31 7.34 -20.93 8.35
CA SER A 31 7.93 -20.63 7.04
C SER A 31 7.31 -21.44 5.90
N LYS A 32 6.53 -22.51 6.22
CA LYS A 32 5.85 -23.34 5.21
C LYS A 32 4.34 -23.33 5.44
N GLY A 33 3.66 -22.38 4.77
CA GLY A 33 2.27 -22.64 4.48
C GLY A 33 1.19 -21.74 5.03
N VAL A 34 1.50 -20.52 5.43
CA VAL A 34 0.50 -19.47 5.22
C VAL A 34 0.76 -18.99 3.81
N GLY A 35 -0.03 -19.50 2.87
CA GLY A 35 0.19 -19.27 1.45
C GLY A 35 0.22 -17.78 1.17
N LEU A 36 1.04 -17.40 0.19
CA LEU A 36 1.09 -16.04 -0.37
C LEU A 36 -0.31 -15.44 -0.66
N GLN A 37 -1.34 -16.29 -0.73
CA GLN A 37 -2.74 -15.93 -0.89
C GLN A 37 -3.38 -15.31 0.36
N ASP A 38 -2.99 -15.72 1.57
CA ASP A 38 -3.54 -15.11 2.80
C ASP A 38 -2.92 -13.74 3.10
N ARG A 39 -1.70 -13.47 2.63
CA ARG A 39 -1.09 -12.14 2.71
C ARG A 39 -1.81 -11.11 1.85
N ALA A 40 -2.41 -11.53 0.74
CA ALA A 40 -3.19 -10.65 -0.12
C ALA A 40 -4.52 -10.20 0.53
N LEU A 41 -5.06 -10.98 1.48
CA LEU A 41 -6.30 -10.64 2.19
C LEU A 41 -6.09 -9.70 3.38
N PHE A 42 -4.86 -9.60 3.89
CA PHE A 42 -4.45 -8.71 4.99
C PHE A 42 -3.36 -7.75 4.55
N GLN A 43 -3.38 -7.29 3.31
CA GLN A 43 -2.57 -6.14 2.94
C GLN A 43 -3.11 -4.98 3.76
N GLU A 44 -2.42 -4.69 4.86
CA GLU A 44 -2.69 -3.53 5.70
C GLU A 44 -2.68 -2.33 4.75
N ARG A 45 -3.85 -1.72 4.53
CA ARG A 45 -3.94 -0.54 3.66
C ARG A 45 -3.11 0.52 4.32
N VAL A 46 -2.02 0.86 3.71
CA VAL A 46 -1.22 1.99 4.19
C VAL A 46 -2.08 3.24 4.00
N ASP A 47 -2.24 4.02 5.05
CA ASP A 47 -3.04 5.24 5.04
C ASP A 47 -2.11 6.44 5.21
N TYR A 48 -2.04 7.26 4.16
CA TYR A 48 -1.24 8.49 4.13
C TYR A 48 -2.12 9.74 4.33
N THR A 49 -3.36 9.58 4.80
CA THR A 49 -4.28 10.71 5.02
C THR A 49 -3.64 11.78 5.90
N LEU A 50 -3.69 13.05 5.45
CA LEU A 50 -3.13 14.23 6.13
C LEU A 50 -1.61 14.15 6.43
N THR A 51 -0.86 13.30 5.75
CA THR A 51 0.59 13.17 5.93
C THR A 51 1.37 14.03 4.94
N ASN A 52 2.64 14.31 5.26
CA ASN A 52 3.55 14.96 4.32
C ASN A 52 4.45 13.91 3.66
N GLN A 53 4.27 13.76 2.35
CA GLN A 53 5.00 12.85 1.47
C GLN A 53 5.82 13.62 0.42
N SER A 54 6.10 14.91 0.64
CA SER A 54 6.84 15.72 -0.33
C SER A 54 8.22 15.13 -0.63
N GLY A 55 8.52 14.96 -1.91
CA GLY A 55 9.74 14.31 -2.38
C GLY A 55 9.84 12.81 -2.04
N GLY A 56 8.74 12.19 -1.60
CA GLY A 56 8.67 10.74 -1.34
C GLY A 56 8.90 9.91 -2.61
N ASP A 57 9.51 8.74 -2.46
CA ASP A 57 9.74 7.78 -3.55
C ASP A 57 8.72 6.63 -3.45
N PHE A 58 7.79 6.63 -4.39
CA PHE A 58 6.74 5.62 -4.57
C PHE A 58 6.82 4.94 -5.94
N HIS A 59 7.95 5.10 -6.65
CA HIS A 59 8.15 4.54 -7.99
C HIS A 59 7.82 3.04 -8.03
N GLY A 60 6.95 2.66 -8.97
CA GLY A 60 6.55 1.26 -9.21
C GLY A 60 5.83 0.58 -8.06
N GLN A 61 5.44 1.29 -7.00
CA GLN A 61 4.77 0.69 -5.84
C GLN A 61 3.31 0.32 -6.15
N ASN A 62 2.82 -0.72 -5.47
CA ASN A 62 1.40 -1.06 -5.49
C ASN A 62 0.66 -0.35 -4.35
N LEU A 63 -0.02 0.74 -4.70
CA LEU A 63 -0.78 1.61 -3.80
C LEU A 63 -2.29 1.51 -4.06
N PHE A 64 -2.74 0.38 -4.59
CA PHE A 64 -4.15 0.12 -4.90
C PHE A 64 -5.07 0.43 -3.71
N ASN A 65 -6.11 1.25 -3.93
CA ASN A 65 -7.08 1.68 -2.91
C ASN A 65 -6.46 2.35 -1.66
N THR A 66 -5.26 2.91 -1.76
CA THR A 66 -4.60 3.67 -0.69
C THR A 66 -5.25 5.05 -0.54
N SER A 67 -5.22 5.62 0.69
CA SER A 67 -5.68 6.98 0.94
C SER A 67 -4.51 7.95 1.07
N PHE A 68 -4.56 9.02 0.28
CA PHE A 68 -3.74 10.23 0.40
C PHE A 68 -4.64 11.46 0.61
N ALA A 69 -5.83 11.28 1.17
CA ALA A 69 -6.77 12.40 1.37
C ALA A 69 -6.14 13.51 2.22
N GLY A 70 -6.12 14.74 1.71
CA GLY A 70 -5.51 15.89 2.37
C GLY A 70 -4.00 15.78 2.59
N ALA A 71 -3.33 14.81 1.97
CA ALA A 71 -1.87 14.68 2.04
C ALA A 71 -1.18 15.73 1.18
N THR A 72 0.06 16.06 1.55
CA THR A 72 0.96 16.89 0.74
C THR A 72 2.05 15.99 0.16
N GLY A 73 2.20 15.98 -1.16
CA GLY A 73 3.17 15.17 -1.89
C GLY A 73 3.88 15.96 -2.98
N LYS A 74 4.22 17.22 -2.69
CA LYS A 74 4.91 18.08 -3.66
C LYS A 74 6.22 17.45 -4.13
N GLY A 75 6.36 17.27 -5.46
CA GLY A 75 7.56 16.70 -6.07
C GLY A 75 7.81 15.23 -5.71
N ALA A 76 6.81 14.50 -5.21
CA ALA A 76 6.92 13.06 -4.96
C ALA A 76 6.97 12.28 -6.28
N ASP A 77 7.63 11.12 -6.28
CA ASP A 77 7.76 10.24 -7.43
C ASP A 77 6.82 9.03 -7.32
N PHE A 78 5.78 9.02 -8.16
CA PHE A 78 4.81 7.93 -8.33
C PHE A 78 4.91 7.30 -9.72
N SER A 79 6.02 7.49 -10.42
CA SER A 79 6.17 6.92 -11.77
C SER A 79 5.99 5.40 -11.74
N ASP A 80 5.25 4.90 -12.75
CA ASP A 80 4.92 3.48 -12.92
C ASP A 80 4.18 2.84 -11.72
N ALA A 81 3.66 3.63 -10.75
CA ALA A 81 2.94 3.11 -9.59
C ALA A 81 1.52 2.66 -9.95
N ASN A 82 1.02 1.63 -9.27
CA ASN A 82 -0.38 1.25 -9.31
C ASN A 82 -1.16 2.04 -8.25
N LEU A 83 -1.93 3.04 -8.69
CA LEU A 83 -2.73 3.95 -7.89
C LEU A 83 -4.24 3.78 -8.15
N GLN A 84 -4.66 2.62 -8.68
CA GLN A 84 -6.08 2.37 -8.98
C GLN A 84 -6.95 2.52 -7.73
N GLY A 85 -8.06 3.26 -7.86
CA GLY A 85 -9.00 3.50 -6.76
C GLY A 85 -8.43 4.30 -5.59
N THR A 86 -7.27 4.92 -5.74
CA THR A 86 -6.61 5.75 -4.71
C THR A 86 -7.42 7.01 -4.43
N ILE A 87 -7.42 7.48 -3.19
CA ILE A 87 -8.14 8.68 -2.75
C ILE A 87 -7.15 9.83 -2.57
N PHE A 88 -7.26 10.85 -3.42
CA PHE A 88 -6.49 12.09 -3.38
C PHE A 88 -7.37 13.31 -3.04
N THR A 89 -8.53 13.11 -2.47
CA THR A 89 -9.44 14.22 -2.17
C THR A 89 -8.75 15.29 -1.32
N GLN A 90 -8.76 16.55 -1.78
CA GLN A 90 -8.13 17.70 -1.12
C GLN A 90 -6.59 17.55 -0.93
N ALA A 91 -5.94 16.71 -1.69
CA ALA A 91 -4.49 16.49 -1.61
C ALA A 91 -3.71 17.53 -2.44
N GLU A 92 -2.46 17.80 -2.07
CA GLU A 92 -1.56 18.73 -2.73
C GLU A 92 -0.36 18.00 -3.32
N PHE A 93 -0.40 17.67 -4.61
CA PHE A 93 0.63 16.92 -5.34
C PHE A 93 1.27 17.73 -6.47
N SER A 94 1.36 19.06 -6.29
CA SER A 94 2.00 19.89 -7.30
C SER A 94 3.45 19.46 -7.58
N GLU A 95 3.85 19.54 -8.86
CA GLU A 95 5.19 19.17 -9.33
C GLU A 95 5.57 17.68 -9.13
N ALA A 96 4.62 16.80 -8.73
CA ALA A 96 4.87 15.38 -8.58
C ALA A 96 4.99 14.66 -9.94
N ASN A 97 5.68 13.53 -9.96
CA ASN A 97 5.88 12.68 -11.12
C ASN A 97 4.91 11.48 -11.07
N PHE A 98 3.97 11.42 -12.03
CA PHE A 98 3.02 10.30 -12.22
C PHE A 98 3.20 9.66 -13.61
N HIS A 99 4.38 9.81 -14.23
CA HIS A 99 4.66 9.23 -15.54
C HIS A 99 4.36 7.73 -15.56
N GLY A 100 3.52 7.27 -16.50
CA GLY A 100 3.15 5.86 -16.63
C GLY A 100 2.33 5.27 -15.48
N ALA A 101 1.94 6.07 -14.48
CA ALA A 101 1.15 5.58 -13.34
C ALA A 101 -0.27 5.19 -13.75
N ASP A 102 -0.83 4.17 -13.09
CA ASP A 102 -2.24 3.78 -13.25
C ASP A 102 -3.08 4.41 -12.13
N LEU A 103 -3.79 5.47 -12.47
CA LEU A 103 -4.70 6.23 -11.60
C LEU A 103 -6.18 5.89 -11.87
N SER A 104 -6.47 4.79 -12.58
CA SER A 104 -7.85 4.42 -12.95
C SER A 104 -8.76 4.39 -11.73
N ASP A 105 -9.98 4.95 -11.87
CA ASP A 105 -10.99 5.03 -10.81
C ASP A 105 -10.55 5.81 -9.55
N ALA A 106 -9.47 6.58 -9.60
CA ALA A 106 -9.03 7.39 -8.47
C ALA A 106 -10.00 8.56 -8.19
N LEU A 107 -10.13 8.91 -6.90
CA LEU A 107 -10.91 10.06 -6.43
C LEU A 107 -9.98 11.24 -6.17
N MET A 108 -10.08 12.30 -6.98
CA MET A 108 -9.19 13.44 -6.96
C MET A 108 -9.90 14.77 -6.65
N ASP A 109 -11.11 14.72 -6.06
CA ASP A 109 -11.90 15.94 -5.85
C ASP A 109 -11.14 17.03 -5.09
N ARG A 110 -11.10 18.24 -5.64
CA ARG A 110 -10.46 19.42 -5.07
C ARG A 110 -8.96 19.23 -4.76
N ALA A 111 -8.28 18.38 -5.51
CA ALA A 111 -6.86 18.14 -5.38
C ALA A 111 -6.04 19.06 -6.30
N ASP A 112 -4.81 19.35 -5.92
CA ASP A 112 -3.86 20.11 -6.73
C ASP A 112 -2.83 19.18 -7.40
N PHE A 113 -2.99 19.00 -8.70
CA PHE A 113 -2.06 18.29 -9.59
C PHE A 113 -1.37 19.28 -10.56
N SER A 114 -1.20 20.52 -10.15
CA SER A 114 -0.55 21.51 -11.00
C SER A 114 0.91 21.16 -11.26
N LYS A 115 1.33 21.36 -12.53
CA LYS A 115 2.71 21.10 -12.99
C LYS A 115 3.20 19.66 -12.78
N THR A 116 2.31 18.70 -12.64
CA THR A 116 2.66 17.29 -12.55
C THR A 116 3.10 16.75 -13.90
N ASP A 117 3.93 15.72 -13.89
CA ASP A 117 4.19 14.89 -15.05
C ASP A 117 3.17 13.74 -15.05
N LEU A 118 2.21 13.78 -15.97
CA LEU A 118 1.16 12.76 -16.16
C LEU A 118 1.33 12.06 -17.51
N ARG A 119 2.50 12.16 -18.14
CA ARG A 119 2.73 11.53 -19.44
C ARG A 119 2.52 10.02 -19.36
N ASP A 120 1.83 9.49 -20.35
CA ASP A 120 1.50 8.07 -20.46
C ASP A 120 0.72 7.50 -19.24
N ALA A 121 0.20 8.34 -18.33
CA ALA A 121 -0.59 7.90 -17.19
C ALA A 121 -2.01 7.48 -17.59
N LEU A 122 -2.58 6.52 -16.87
CA LEU A 122 -3.96 6.09 -17.04
C LEU A 122 -4.85 6.78 -16.01
N LEU A 123 -5.74 7.70 -16.46
CA LEU A 123 -6.71 8.41 -15.64
C LEU A 123 -8.15 7.98 -16.02
N ILE A 124 -8.31 6.69 -16.34
CA ILE A 124 -9.59 6.14 -16.81
C ILE A 124 -10.62 6.17 -15.68
N GLY A 125 -11.77 6.81 -15.91
CA GLY A 125 -12.86 6.84 -14.93
C GLY A 125 -12.57 7.66 -13.67
N VAL A 126 -11.50 8.46 -13.62
CA VAL A 126 -11.19 9.31 -12.45
C VAL A 126 -12.31 10.32 -12.19
N ILE A 127 -12.52 10.68 -10.93
CA ILE A 127 -13.40 11.76 -10.51
C ILE A 127 -12.54 12.90 -9.96
N ALA A 128 -12.49 14.02 -10.68
CA ALA A 128 -11.57 15.13 -10.39
C ALA A 128 -12.30 16.49 -10.39
N SER A 129 -13.46 16.54 -9.74
CA SER A 129 -14.25 17.78 -9.67
C SER A 129 -13.58 18.82 -8.78
N GLY A 130 -13.37 20.01 -9.30
CA GLY A 130 -12.71 21.12 -8.60
C GLY A 130 -11.20 20.92 -8.37
N SER A 131 -10.59 20.01 -9.11
CA SER A 131 -9.15 19.77 -9.07
C SER A 131 -8.42 20.68 -10.04
N SER A 132 -7.11 20.85 -9.86
CA SER A 132 -6.27 21.66 -10.74
C SER A 132 -5.21 20.80 -11.43
N PHE A 133 -5.21 20.82 -12.76
CA PHE A 133 -4.14 20.27 -13.61
C PHE A 133 -3.37 21.38 -14.33
N ALA A 134 -3.32 22.58 -13.75
CA ALA A 134 -2.70 23.74 -14.40
C ALA A 134 -1.20 23.50 -14.66
N GLY A 135 -0.83 23.48 -15.94
CA GLY A 135 0.57 23.26 -16.35
C GLY A 135 1.07 21.85 -16.19
N ALA A 136 0.18 20.87 -15.98
CA ALA A 136 0.54 19.47 -16.02
C ALA A 136 0.89 19.04 -17.46
N ASP A 137 1.88 18.14 -17.59
CA ASP A 137 2.21 17.48 -18.85
C ASP A 137 1.40 16.20 -18.97
N ILE A 138 0.50 16.16 -19.97
CA ILE A 138 -0.46 15.07 -20.19
C ILE A 138 -0.23 14.33 -21.50
N GLU A 139 0.94 14.46 -22.12
CA GLU A 139 1.24 13.77 -23.37
C GLU A 139 1.07 12.25 -23.21
N GLY A 140 0.22 11.65 -24.06
CA GLY A 140 -0.07 10.22 -24.01
C GLY A 140 -1.00 9.77 -22.88
N ALA A 141 -1.42 10.66 -21.96
CA ALA A 141 -2.32 10.29 -20.86
C ALA A 141 -3.73 9.92 -21.36
N ASP A 142 -4.35 8.92 -20.73
CA ASP A 142 -5.70 8.45 -21.06
C ASP A 142 -6.72 8.92 -20.02
N PHE A 143 -7.59 9.87 -20.41
CA PHE A 143 -8.70 10.39 -19.62
C PHE A 143 -10.06 9.81 -20.02
N THR A 144 -10.10 8.60 -20.57
CA THR A 144 -11.35 7.95 -20.99
C THR A 144 -12.33 7.88 -19.81
N ASN A 145 -13.56 8.36 -19.98
CA ASN A 145 -14.60 8.42 -18.95
C ASN A 145 -14.26 9.24 -17.69
N ALA A 146 -13.21 10.05 -17.70
CA ALA A 146 -12.88 10.94 -16.60
C ALA A 146 -13.94 12.00 -16.39
N LEU A 147 -14.31 12.26 -15.12
CA LEU A 147 -15.21 13.34 -14.73
C LEU A 147 -14.41 14.57 -14.31
N LEU A 148 -14.19 15.47 -15.24
CA LEU A 148 -13.46 16.74 -15.07
C LEU A 148 -14.43 17.92 -15.15
N ASP A 149 -14.08 19.02 -14.50
CA ASP A 149 -14.79 20.29 -14.69
C ASP A 149 -14.62 20.85 -16.11
N ARG A 150 -15.59 21.63 -16.56
CA ARG A 150 -15.56 22.22 -17.91
C ARG A 150 -14.35 23.12 -18.17
N GLU A 151 -13.80 23.71 -17.13
CA GLU A 151 -12.62 24.57 -17.23
C GLU A 151 -11.37 23.75 -17.44
N ASP A 152 -11.19 22.67 -16.68
CA ASP A 152 -10.07 21.75 -16.82
C ASP A 152 -10.10 21.03 -18.17
N GLN A 153 -11.29 20.55 -18.60
CA GLN A 153 -11.45 19.98 -19.93
C GLN A 153 -10.97 20.93 -21.05
N ARG A 154 -11.30 22.23 -20.94
CA ARG A 154 -10.85 23.21 -21.95
C ARG A 154 -9.36 23.48 -21.91
N ARG A 155 -8.72 23.42 -20.74
CA ARG A 155 -7.27 23.62 -20.55
C ARG A 155 -6.46 22.42 -21.03
N LEU A 156 -6.95 21.20 -20.76
CA LEU A 156 -6.30 19.96 -21.17
C LEU A 156 -6.40 19.71 -22.69
N CYS A 157 -7.35 20.36 -23.39
CA CYS A 157 -7.55 20.24 -24.85
C CYS A 157 -6.84 21.35 -25.67
N GLN A 158 -6.03 22.20 -25.08
CA GLN A 158 -5.25 23.25 -25.76
C GLN A 158 -3.82 22.82 -25.99
#